data_0ef205d1ec656536013a3e3f41a1c980
#
_entry.id   0ef205d1ec656536013a3e3f41a1c980
#
_cell.length_a   1.000
_cell.length_b   1.000
_cell.length_c   1.000
_cell.angle_alpha   90.00
_cell.angle_beta   90.00
_cell.angle_gamma   90.00
#
_symmetry.space_group_name_H-M   'P 1'
#
loop_
_entity.id
_entity.type
_entity.pdbx_description
1 polymer ?
#
loop_
_entity_poly.entity_id
_entity_poly.type
_entity_poly.pdbx_seq_one_letter_code
_entity_poly.pdbx_strand_id
1 'polypeptide(L)'
;MRNLKITVNGVVYDVQVEETGATAASAAPAPAPAPAKAAPAPAPAPAAPAAPAGSVQVTIPMPGTIVSVNVTVGQSVKKGDVLVVFEAMKMENDIQAPQDGKVASVLCTKGENKDSGAVLLTLE
;
A
#
# COMPACT_ATOMS: atom_id res chain seq x y z
N MET A 1 -14.15 -28.79 6.81
CA MET A 1 -12.96 -28.22 7.49
C MET A 1 -11.72 -28.81 6.86
N ARG A 2 -10.98 -28.03 6.12
CA ARG A 2 -9.71 -28.44 5.55
C ARG A 2 -8.59 -27.66 6.26
N ASN A 3 -7.70 -28.39 6.89
CA ASN A 3 -6.50 -27.82 7.49
C ASN A 3 -5.39 -27.86 6.44
N LEU A 4 -4.97 -26.70 5.98
CA LEU A 4 -3.82 -26.58 5.09
C LEU A 4 -2.62 -26.10 5.89
N LYS A 5 -1.55 -26.88 5.87
CA LYS A 5 -0.25 -26.49 6.42
C LYS A 5 0.58 -25.89 5.30
N ILE A 6 0.87 -24.60 5.41
CA ILE A 6 1.72 -23.89 4.47
C ILE A 6 3.03 -23.59 5.15
N THR A 7 4.14 -24.04 4.57
CA THR A 7 5.47 -23.76 5.07
C THR A 7 6.09 -22.64 4.23
N VAL A 8 6.37 -21.51 4.86
CA VAL A 8 7.07 -20.38 4.23
C VAL A 8 8.33 -20.10 5.03
N ASN A 9 9.47 -20.13 4.37
CA ASN A 9 10.79 -19.88 4.98
C ASN A 9 11.11 -20.73 6.21
N GLY A 10 10.64 -22.00 6.23
CA GLY A 10 10.89 -22.91 7.35
C GLY A 10 9.96 -22.72 8.57
N VAL A 11 9.00 -21.81 8.48
CA VAL A 11 7.97 -21.62 9.51
C VAL A 11 6.66 -22.21 9.04
N VAL A 12 6.07 -23.06 9.85
CA VAL A 12 4.79 -23.74 9.56
C VAL A 12 3.65 -22.87 10.06
N TYR A 13 2.79 -22.46 9.13
CA TYR A 13 1.54 -21.75 9.44
C TYR A 13 0.36 -22.69 9.28
N ASP A 14 -0.44 -22.79 10.33
CA ASP A 14 -1.68 -23.57 10.33
C ASP A 14 -2.82 -22.63 9.95
N VAL A 15 -3.35 -22.78 8.74
CA VAL A 15 -4.45 -21.98 8.21
C VAL A 15 -5.71 -22.81 8.16
N GLN A 16 -6.69 -22.47 8.97
CA GLN A 16 -8.03 -23.03 8.89
C GLN A 16 -8.84 -22.26 7.85
N VAL A 17 -9.20 -22.92 6.77
CA VAL A 17 -10.14 -22.40 5.78
C VAL A 17 -11.51 -23.01 6.05
N GLU A 18 -12.43 -22.19 6.51
CA GLU A 18 -13.85 -22.55 6.54
C GLU A 18 -14.44 -22.34 5.15
N GLU A 19 -14.57 -23.43 4.40
CA GLU A 19 -15.44 -23.42 3.21
C GLU A 19 -16.89 -23.45 3.70
N THR A 20 -17.56 -22.31 3.61
CA THR A 20 -19.00 -22.26 3.66
C THR A 20 -19.51 -22.90 2.37
N GLY A 21 -19.90 -24.15 2.44
CA GLY A 21 -20.38 -24.94 1.33
C GLY A 21 -21.60 -24.30 0.67
N ALA A 22 -21.49 -24.01 -0.59
CA ALA A 22 -22.64 -23.88 -1.48
C ALA A 22 -22.65 -25.08 -2.41
N THR A 23 -23.70 -25.85 -2.24
CA THR A 23 -24.09 -27.03 -2.97
C THR A 23 -24.00 -26.85 -4.48
N ALA A 24 -23.43 -27.87 -5.11
CA ALA A 24 -23.45 -28.09 -6.54
C ALA A 24 -24.90 -28.14 -7.08
N ALA A 25 -25.19 -27.24 -8.01
CA ALA A 25 -26.29 -27.46 -8.95
C ALA A 25 -25.68 -27.50 -10.36
N SER A 26 -25.74 -28.70 -10.91
CA SER A 26 -25.54 -29.02 -12.31
C SER A 26 -26.47 -28.17 -13.17
N ALA A 27 -25.94 -27.40 -14.10
CA ALA A 27 -26.68 -26.88 -15.23
C ALA A 27 -25.79 -26.77 -16.45
N ALA A 28 -26.29 -27.38 -17.53
CA ALA A 28 -25.72 -27.58 -18.83
C ALA A 28 -25.24 -26.33 -19.57
N PRO A 29 -24.42 -26.48 -20.61
CA PRO A 29 -23.82 -25.35 -21.32
C PRO A 29 -24.84 -24.76 -22.29
N ALA A 30 -25.03 -23.45 -22.17
CA ALA A 30 -25.68 -22.65 -23.19
C ALA A 30 -24.61 -21.91 -24.03
N PRO A 31 -24.83 -21.78 -25.35
CA PRO A 31 -23.82 -21.33 -26.27
C PRO A 31 -23.54 -19.82 -26.12
N ALA A 32 -22.27 -19.49 -26.29
CA ALA A 32 -21.73 -18.18 -26.28
C ALA A 32 -22.39 -17.23 -27.30
N PRO A 33 -22.69 -15.99 -26.95
CA PRO A 33 -22.78 -14.93 -27.93
C PRO A 33 -21.41 -14.31 -28.17
N ALA A 34 -21.17 -14.01 -29.43
CA ALA A 34 -19.97 -13.50 -30.04
C ALA A 34 -19.35 -12.25 -29.36
N PRO A 35 -18.08 -11.99 -29.60
CA PRO A 35 -17.34 -10.95 -28.93
C PRO A 35 -17.79 -9.57 -29.39
N ALA A 36 -18.46 -8.86 -28.53
CA ALA A 36 -18.55 -7.42 -28.69
C ALA A 36 -17.16 -6.82 -28.44
N LYS A 37 -16.63 -6.26 -29.49
CA LYS A 37 -15.39 -5.49 -29.53
C LYS A 37 -15.56 -4.28 -28.62
N ALA A 38 -15.28 -4.43 -27.34
CA ALA A 38 -15.16 -3.29 -26.44
C ALA A 38 -13.85 -2.59 -26.78
N ALA A 39 -13.96 -1.40 -27.30
CA ALA A 39 -12.83 -0.49 -27.41
C ALA A 39 -12.19 -0.32 -26.04
N PRO A 40 -10.86 -0.33 -25.92
CA PRO A 40 -10.22 -0.06 -24.66
C PRO A 40 -10.59 1.35 -24.25
N ALA A 41 -11.38 1.47 -23.20
CA ALA A 41 -11.52 2.73 -22.50
C ALA A 41 -10.12 3.15 -22.05
N PRO A 42 -9.71 4.39 -22.26
CA PRO A 42 -8.45 4.88 -21.72
C PRO A 42 -8.48 4.63 -20.22
N ALA A 43 -7.50 3.87 -19.74
CA ALA A 43 -7.30 3.68 -18.33
C ALA A 43 -7.29 5.07 -17.68
N PRO A 44 -8.06 5.30 -16.61
CA PRO A 44 -7.93 6.55 -15.89
C PRO A 44 -6.49 6.65 -15.46
N ALA A 45 -5.79 7.67 -15.91
CA ALA A 45 -4.51 8.01 -15.37
C ALA A 45 -4.66 8.03 -13.84
N PRO A 46 -3.74 7.44 -13.07
CA PRO A 46 -3.82 7.53 -11.63
C PRO A 46 -3.93 9.01 -11.29
N ALA A 47 -5.13 9.42 -10.86
CA ALA A 47 -5.32 10.73 -10.32
C ALA A 47 -4.35 10.84 -9.16
N ALA A 48 -3.37 11.70 -9.27
CA ALA A 48 -2.56 12.08 -8.14
C ALA A 48 -3.56 12.45 -7.04
N PRO A 49 -3.50 11.83 -5.85
CA PRO A 49 -4.43 12.14 -4.79
C PRO A 49 -4.29 13.64 -4.52
N ALA A 50 -5.36 14.37 -4.78
CA ALA A 50 -5.43 15.78 -4.45
C ALA A 50 -5.20 15.88 -2.95
N ALA A 51 -4.09 16.45 -2.55
CA ALA A 51 -3.80 16.71 -1.16
C ALA A 51 -4.94 17.58 -0.61
N PRO A 52 -5.62 17.19 0.45
CA PRO A 52 -6.64 18.04 1.06
C PRO A 52 -5.99 19.36 1.49
N ALA A 53 -6.65 20.44 1.18
CA ALA A 53 -6.20 21.78 1.54
C ALA A 53 -6.08 21.91 3.07
N GLY A 54 -4.86 22.10 3.56
CA GLY A 54 -4.56 22.18 5.00
C GLY A 54 -3.61 21.09 5.51
N SER A 55 -3.28 20.11 4.68
CA SER A 55 -2.40 19.02 5.07
C SER A 55 -0.92 19.36 4.87
N VAL A 56 -0.11 18.93 5.81
CA VAL A 56 1.35 19.06 5.74
C VAL A 56 1.92 17.87 4.96
N GLN A 57 2.55 18.16 3.86
CA GLN A 57 3.23 17.15 3.05
C GLN A 57 4.63 16.89 3.61
N VAL A 58 4.91 15.63 3.89
CA VAL A 58 6.24 15.18 4.28
C VAL A 58 6.94 14.64 3.05
N THR A 59 8.04 15.30 2.67
CA THR A 59 8.81 14.98 1.48
C THR A 59 10.17 14.41 1.85
N ILE A 60 10.74 13.60 0.95
CA ILE A 60 12.11 13.12 1.10
C ILE A 60 13.10 14.22 0.68
N PRO A 61 14.12 14.56 1.50
CA PRO A 61 15.05 15.64 1.21
C PRO A 61 16.12 15.27 0.17
N MET A 62 16.36 13.98 -0.02
CA MET A 62 17.37 13.47 -0.96
C MET A 62 16.89 12.15 -1.57
N PRO A 63 17.42 11.77 -2.75
CA PRO A 63 17.01 10.51 -3.37
C PRO A 63 17.48 9.32 -2.54
N GLY A 64 16.61 8.32 -2.42
CA GLY A 64 16.91 7.11 -1.65
C GLY A 64 15.85 6.05 -1.76
N THR A 65 16.10 4.91 -1.15
CA THR A 65 15.19 3.77 -1.11
C THR A 65 14.49 3.70 0.24
N ILE A 66 13.19 3.54 0.23
CA ILE A 66 12.39 3.38 1.46
C ILE A 66 12.69 2.03 2.10
N VAL A 67 13.26 2.05 3.29
CA VAL A 67 13.61 0.85 4.06
C VAL A 67 12.43 0.38 4.90
N SER A 68 11.76 1.34 5.56
CA SER A 68 10.63 1.05 6.43
C SER A 68 9.65 2.21 6.46
N VAL A 69 8.36 1.87 6.58
CA VAL A 69 7.28 2.81 6.87
C VAL A 69 6.71 2.45 8.23
N ASN A 70 6.84 3.34 9.20
CA ASN A 70 6.51 3.10 10.60
C ASN A 70 5.12 3.61 10.99
N VAL A 71 4.39 4.18 10.03
CA VAL A 71 3.07 4.75 10.27
C VAL A 71 2.05 4.23 9.27
N THR A 72 0.79 4.28 9.67
CA THR A 72 -0.35 3.90 8.83
C THR A 72 -1.33 5.05 8.67
N VAL A 73 -2.14 4.99 7.60
CA VAL A 73 -3.22 5.97 7.38
C VAL A 73 -4.17 5.98 8.56
N GLY A 74 -4.47 7.17 9.06
CA GLY A 74 -5.33 7.37 10.22
C GLY A 74 -4.61 7.34 11.57
N GLN A 75 -3.30 7.10 11.62
CA GLN A 75 -2.51 7.11 12.84
C GLN A 75 -2.20 8.55 13.27
N SER A 76 -2.35 8.82 14.57
CA SER A 76 -1.90 10.07 15.17
C SER A 76 -0.40 10.00 15.45
N VAL A 77 0.31 11.03 15.04
CA VAL A 77 1.76 11.17 15.22
C VAL A 77 2.07 12.51 15.88
N LYS A 78 3.17 12.57 16.59
CA LYS A 78 3.67 13.76 17.24
C LYS A 78 4.89 14.29 16.52
N LYS A 79 5.15 15.58 16.70
CA LYS A 79 6.39 16.19 16.24
C LYS A 79 7.61 15.42 16.75
N GLY A 80 8.45 14.98 15.82
CA GLY A 80 9.64 14.18 16.13
C GLY A 80 9.44 12.67 16.01
N ASP A 81 8.22 12.18 15.80
CA ASP A 81 8.01 10.75 15.57
C ASP A 81 8.59 10.33 14.22
N VAL A 82 9.29 9.20 14.20
CA VAL A 82 9.86 8.62 12.97
C VAL A 82 8.74 8.04 12.12
N LEU A 83 8.49 8.67 10.99
CA LEU A 83 7.44 8.29 10.05
C LEU A 83 7.92 7.24 9.06
N VAL A 84 9.06 7.50 8.43
CA VAL A 84 9.64 6.67 7.38
C VAL A 84 11.15 6.61 7.58
N VAL A 85 11.72 5.44 7.37
CA VAL A 85 13.17 5.24 7.30
C VAL A 85 13.54 5.00 5.84
N PHE A 86 14.50 5.75 5.34
CA PHE A 86 15.01 5.56 3.98
C PHE A 86 16.53 5.43 3.99
N GLU A 87 17.04 4.70 3.02
CA GLU A 87 18.48 4.55 2.79
C GLU A 87 18.93 5.45 1.66
N ALA A 88 19.89 6.30 1.93
CA ALA A 88 20.57 7.10 0.93
C ALA A 88 22.08 7.02 1.15
N MET A 89 22.84 6.84 0.08
CA MET A 89 24.30 6.77 0.14
C MET A 89 24.83 5.68 1.10
N LYS A 90 24.14 4.54 1.20
CA LYS A 90 24.45 3.43 2.12
C LYS A 90 24.32 3.79 3.61
N MET A 91 23.51 4.81 3.91
CA MET A 91 23.19 5.22 5.26
C MET A 91 21.67 5.27 5.44
N GLU A 92 21.19 4.76 6.56
CA GLU A 92 19.79 4.89 6.95
C GLU A 92 19.55 6.28 7.52
N ASN A 93 18.47 6.90 7.09
CA ASN A 93 18.04 8.22 7.52
C ASN A 93 16.57 8.16 7.92
N ASP A 94 16.25 8.83 9.01
CA ASP A 94 14.89 8.90 9.54
C ASP A 94 14.19 10.19 9.09
N ILE A 95 12.96 10.04 8.61
CA ILE A 95 12.08 11.17 8.33
C ILE A 95 11.10 11.29 9.48
N GLN A 96 11.20 12.41 10.19
CA GLN A 96 10.39 12.72 11.37
C GLN A 96 9.21 13.62 11.00
N ALA A 97 8.16 13.54 11.81
CA ALA A 97 7.03 14.45 11.69
C ALA A 97 7.45 15.90 12.01
N PRO A 98 7.17 16.85 11.12
CA PRO A 98 7.48 18.28 11.37
C PRO A 98 6.57 18.90 12.41
N GLN A 99 5.40 18.32 12.63
CA GLN A 99 4.40 18.76 13.61
C GLN A 99 3.52 17.59 14.07
N ASP A 100 2.73 17.85 15.12
CA ASP A 100 1.69 16.94 15.58
C ASP A 100 0.56 16.91 14.56
N GLY A 101 0.03 15.73 14.29
CA GLY A 101 -1.06 15.57 13.34
C GLY A 101 -1.49 14.13 13.19
N LYS A 102 -2.36 13.91 12.23
CA LYS A 102 -2.83 12.58 11.86
C LYS A 102 -2.39 12.26 10.43
N VAL A 103 -1.98 11.04 10.19
CA VAL A 103 -1.59 10.59 8.84
C VAL A 103 -2.83 10.50 7.96
N ALA A 104 -2.96 11.43 7.02
CA ALA A 104 -4.07 11.46 6.07
C ALA A 104 -3.87 10.46 4.92
N SER A 105 -2.64 10.38 4.41
CA SER A 105 -2.31 9.48 3.30
C SER A 105 -0.85 9.04 3.36
N VAL A 106 -0.55 7.82 2.95
CA VAL A 106 0.81 7.28 2.77
C VAL A 106 1.00 6.96 1.30
N LEU A 107 1.97 7.62 0.68
CA LEU A 107 2.25 7.57 -0.76
C LEU A 107 3.57 6.84 -1.07
N CYS A 108 4.15 6.17 -0.10
CA CYS A 108 5.39 5.42 -0.26
C CYS A 108 5.22 3.98 0.24
N THR A 109 5.98 3.08 -0.35
CA THR A 109 6.00 1.67 -0.01
C THR A 109 7.42 1.22 0.33
N LYS A 110 7.54 0.29 1.27
CA LYS A 110 8.84 -0.34 1.57
C LYS A 110 9.49 -0.93 0.32
N GLY A 111 10.76 -0.61 0.11
CA GLY A 111 11.54 -1.04 -1.05
C GLY A 111 11.38 -0.12 -2.28
N GLU A 112 10.60 0.94 -2.18
CA GLU A 112 10.42 1.90 -3.26
C GLU A 112 11.55 2.91 -3.29
N ASN A 113 12.04 3.22 -4.48
CA ASN A 113 13.00 4.30 -4.68
C ASN A 113 12.26 5.61 -4.94
N LYS A 114 12.60 6.64 -4.19
CA LYS A 114 12.01 7.98 -4.30
C LYS A 114 13.10 9.02 -4.59
N ASP A 115 12.75 9.96 -5.42
CA ASP A 115 13.61 11.10 -5.73
C ASP A 115 13.45 12.22 -4.70
N SER A 116 14.45 13.09 -4.65
CA SER A 116 14.42 14.29 -3.82
C SER A 116 13.16 15.12 -4.10
N GLY A 117 12.44 15.51 -3.05
CA GLY A 117 11.22 16.28 -3.14
C GLY A 117 9.94 15.45 -3.38
N ALA A 118 10.05 14.13 -3.51
CA ALA A 118 8.87 13.28 -3.61
C ALA A 118 8.08 13.26 -2.29
N VAL A 119 6.76 13.36 -2.39
CA VAL A 119 5.87 13.28 -1.22
C VAL A 119 5.79 11.83 -0.75
N LEU A 120 6.09 11.60 0.51
CA LEU A 120 6.03 10.28 1.14
C LEU A 120 4.70 10.03 1.84
N LEU A 121 4.23 11.02 2.55
CA LEU A 121 2.97 10.98 3.26
C LEU A 121 2.43 12.41 3.49
N THR A 122 1.17 12.47 3.84
CA THR A 122 0.48 13.72 4.16
C THR A 122 -0.09 13.64 5.57
N LEU A 123 0.12 14.69 6.36
CA LEU A 123 -0.44 14.86 7.71
C LEU A 123 -1.56 15.92 7.68
N GLU A 124 -2.61 15.71 8.45
CA GLU A 124 -3.70 16.67 8.71
C GLU A 124 -3.78 17.03 10.19
#